data_3995264b1e1dd31e580ebd102bb01787
#
_entry.id   3995264b1e1dd31e580ebd102bb01787
#
_cell.length_a   1.000
_cell.length_b   1.000
_cell.length_c   1.000
_cell.angle_alpha   90.00
_cell.angle_beta   90.00
_cell.angle_gamma   90.00
#
_symmetry.space_group_name_H-M   'P 1'
#
loop_
_entity.id
_entity.type
_entity.pdbx_description
1 polymer ?
#
loop_
_entity_poly.entity_id
_entity_poly.type
_entity_poly.pdbx_seq_one_letter_code
_entity_poly.pdbx_strand_id
1 'polypeptide(L)'
;ELGGKSANIVFEDADLDEAVKGSIEAIYRNQGEICLAGSRLLVQESIYKQFLEKFTAEVRKIKVGDPLSEETNMGALVSQSHLETVAEYVRIGLAEGAKLACGGK
;
A
#
# COMPACT_ATOMS: atom_id res chain seq x y z
N GLU A 1 -18.21 -6.54 -5.12
CA GLU A 1 -16.84 -6.05 -5.33
C GLU A 1 -16.27 -6.66 -6.62
N LEU A 2 -15.86 -5.83 -7.55
CA LEU A 2 -15.32 -6.26 -8.84
C LEU A 2 -13.84 -5.90 -9.01
N GLY A 3 -13.21 -5.46 -7.94
CA GLY A 3 -11.83 -5.02 -7.92
C GLY A 3 -11.61 -3.65 -8.56
N GLY A 4 -10.35 -3.26 -8.63
CA GLY A 4 -9.93 -1.99 -9.23
C GLY A 4 -8.41 -1.92 -9.35
N LYS A 5 -7.96 -0.94 -10.11
CA LYS A 5 -6.55 -0.59 -10.29
C LYS A 5 -6.39 0.92 -10.47
N SER A 6 -6.99 1.66 -9.56
CA SER A 6 -7.01 3.12 -9.61
C SER A 6 -5.60 3.70 -9.49
N ALA A 7 -5.34 4.74 -10.27
CA ALA A 7 -4.11 5.50 -10.18
C ALA A 7 -4.23 6.57 -9.09
N ASN A 8 -3.16 6.71 -8.29
CA ASN A 8 -2.94 7.84 -7.40
C ASN A 8 -1.70 8.57 -7.93
N ILE A 9 -1.82 9.84 -8.29
CA ILE A 9 -0.78 10.58 -9.00
C ILE A 9 -0.31 11.76 -8.14
N VAL A 10 1.00 11.83 -7.88
CA VAL A 10 1.62 12.86 -7.04
C VAL A 10 2.62 13.66 -7.88
N PHE A 11 2.36 14.96 -8.02
CA PHE A 11 3.25 15.91 -8.68
C PHE A 11 4.12 16.67 -7.66
N GLU A 12 5.18 17.32 -8.14
CA GLU A 12 6.18 18.00 -7.29
C GLU A 12 5.66 19.22 -6.54
N ASP A 13 4.55 19.80 -6.96
CA ASP A 13 3.89 20.94 -6.32
C ASP A 13 2.93 20.51 -5.18
N ALA A 14 2.76 19.20 -4.94
CA ALA A 14 1.96 18.70 -3.83
C ALA A 14 2.67 18.91 -2.49
N ASP A 15 1.87 19.12 -1.43
CA ASP A 15 2.39 18.98 -0.06
C ASP A 15 2.80 17.52 0.17
N LEU A 16 4.09 17.29 0.34
CA LEU A 16 4.65 15.95 0.38
C LEU A 16 4.15 15.11 1.56
N ASP A 17 3.98 15.72 2.73
CA ASP A 17 3.55 15.00 3.93
C ASP A 17 2.07 14.63 3.84
N GLU A 18 1.23 15.53 3.35
CA GLU A 18 -0.18 15.24 3.10
C GLU A 18 -0.36 14.25 1.94
N ALA A 19 0.46 14.32 0.91
CA ALA A 19 0.44 13.35 -0.20
C ALA A 19 0.80 11.94 0.26
N VAL A 20 1.80 11.79 1.13
CA VAL A 20 2.18 10.50 1.74
C VAL A 20 1.05 9.95 2.59
N LYS A 21 0.49 10.76 3.49
CA LYS A 21 -0.63 10.38 4.36
C LYS A 21 -1.86 9.96 3.57
N GLY A 22 -2.26 10.78 2.60
CA GLY A 22 -3.40 10.48 1.74
C GLY A 22 -3.20 9.23 0.88
N SER A 23 -1.97 8.98 0.41
CA SER A 23 -1.65 7.77 -0.35
C SER A 23 -1.72 6.51 0.50
N ILE A 24 -1.30 6.57 1.76
CA ILE A 24 -1.42 5.46 2.71
C ILE A 24 -2.90 5.15 2.97
N GLU A 25 -3.69 6.16 3.25
CA GLU A 25 -5.13 5.99 3.47
C GLU A 25 -5.83 5.43 2.23
N ALA A 26 -5.45 5.90 1.04
CA ALA A 26 -6.04 5.47 -0.23
C ALA A 26 -5.79 4.00 -0.56
N ILE A 27 -4.68 3.40 -0.11
CA ILE A 27 -4.35 2.00 -0.45
C ILE A 27 -4.55 1.02 0.72
N TYR A 28 -4.22 1.40 1.97
CA TYR A 28 -4.20 0.44 3.07
C TYR A 28 -5.51 0.38 3.87
N ARG A 29 -6.46 1.29 3.61
CA ARG A 29 -7.78 1.21 4.22
C ARG A 29 -8.47 -0.09 3.81
N ASN A 30 -9.09 -0.77 4.79
CA ASN A 30 -9.77 -2.06 4.58
C ASN A 30 -8.88 -3.09 3.84
N GLN A 31 -7.64 -3.25 4.27
CA GLN A 31 -6.63 -4.15 3.67
C GLN A 31 -6.33 -3.88 2.18
N GLY A 32 -6.71 -2.71 1.65
CA GLY A 32 -6.64 -2.38 0.23
C GLY A 32 -7.78 -2.97 -0.61
N GLU A 33 -8.77 -3.57 0.02
CA GLU A 33 -9.90 -4.25 -0.61
C GLU A 33 -11.08 -3.30 -0.86
N ILE A 34 -10.81 -2.22 -1.61
CA ILE A 34 -11.81 -1.22 -2.01
C ILE A 34 -11.66 -0.99 -3.52
N CYS A 35 -12.78 -0.96 -4.27
CA CYS A 35 -12.78 -0.77 -5.72
C CYS A 35 -12.01 0.48 -6.20
N LEU A 36 -11.97 1.52 -5.39
CA LEU A 36 -11.28 2.78 -5.69
C LEU A 36 -9.90 2.91 -4.99
N ALA A 37 -9.39 1.85 -4.37
CA ALA A 37 -8.08 1.89 -3.72
C ALA A 37 -6.97 2.33 -4.70
N GLY A 38 -6.14 3.29 -4.28
CA GLY A 38 -5.05 3.85 -5.07
C GLY A 38 -3.86 2.91 -5.22
N SER A 39 -4.11 1.74 -5.81
CA SER A 39 -3.15 0.63 -5.88
C SER A 39 -1.97 0.86 -6.84
N ARG A 40 -2.06 1.86 -7.72
CA ARG A 40 -0.97 2.29 -8.59
C ARG A 40 -0.57 3.72 -8.22
N LEU A 41 0.51 3.84 -7.47
CA LEU A 41 1.05 5.12 -7.03
C LEU A 41 2.08 5.62 -8.04
N LEU A 42 1.75 6.69 -8.75
CA LEU A 42 2.59 7.32 -9.76
C LEU A 42 3.14 8.63 -9.20
N VAL A 43 4.43 8.71 -9.02
CA VAL A 43 5.10 9.86 -8.40
C VAL A 43 6.04 10.50 -9.41
N GLN A 44 5.96 11.82 -9.54
CA GLN A 44 6.86 12.58 -10.42
C GLN A 44 8.33 12.33 -10.04
N GLU A 45 9.18 12.15 -11.04
CA GLU A 45 10.57 11.72 -10.86
C GLU A 45 11.37 12.63 -9.92
N SER A 46 11.18 13.93 -10.02
CA SER A 46 11.90 14.94 -9.20
C SER A 46 11.72 14.74 -7.69
N ILE A 47 10.58 14.19 -7.24
CA ILE A 47 10.28 13.96 -5.83
C ILE A 47 10.23 12.47 -5.45
N TYR A 48 10.43 11.56 -6.42
CA TYR A 48 10.23 10.13 -6.23
C TYR A 48 11.00 9.55 -5.04
N LYS A 49 12.30 9.86 -4.95
CA LYS A 49 13.15 9.32 -3.88
C LYS A 49 12.67 9.76 -2.50
N GLN A 50 12.43 11.06 -2.34
CA GLN A 50 11.99 11.64 -1.06
C GLN A 50 10.61 11.11 -0.67
N PHE A 51 9.69 11.02 -1.65
CA PHE A 51 8.37 10.46 -1.43
C PHE A 51 8.46 9.00 -0.98
N LEU A 52 9.23 8.17 -1.69
CA LEU A 52 9.38 6.74 -1.37
C LEU A 52 9.95 6.50 0.03
N GLU A 53 10.94 7.29 0.43
CA GLU A 53 11.54 7.22 1.78
C GLU A 53 10.49 7.52 2.86
N LYS A 54 9.75 8.61 2.73
CA LYS A 54 8.69 8.98 3.67
C LYS A 54 7.56 7.96 3.67
N PHE A 55 7.08 7.57 2.49
CA PHE A 55 5.98 6.62 2.34
C PHE A 55 6.31 5.26 3.00
N THR A 56 7.48 4.70 2.70
CA THR A 56 7.87 3.41 3.31
C THR A 56 8.12 3.50 4.81
N ALA A 57 8.60 4.63 5.31
CA ALA A 57 8.75 4.87 6.74
C ALA A 57 7.39 4.85 7.47
N GLU A 58 6.38 5.47 6.90
CA GLU A 58 5.02 5.47 7.46
C GLU A 58 4.33 4.11 7.31
N VAL A 59 4.45 3.45 6.15
CA VAL A 59 3.88 2.10 5.93
C VAL A 59 4.39 1.10 6.96
N ARG A 60 5.67 1.17 7.35
CA ARG A 60 6.25 0.27 8.37
C ARG A 60 5.66 0.45 9.77
N LYS A 61 4.94 1.54 10.03
CA LYS A 61 4.26 1.77 11.32
C LYS A 61 2.89 1.08 11.39
N ILE A 62 2.35 0.63 10.25
CA ILE A 62 1.06 -0.06 10.19
C ILE A 62 1.17 -1.39 10.93
N LYS A 63 0.39 -1.54 11.98
CA LYS A 63 0.29 -2.77 12.77
C LYS A 63 -0.85 -3.63 12.23
N VAL A 64 -0.50 -4.80 11.73
CA VAL A 64 -1.46 -5.85 11.37
C VAL A 64 -1.68 -6.73 12.59
N GLY A 65 -2.94 -7.00 12.97
CA GLY A 65 -3.20 -7.75 14.18
C GLY A 65 -4.68 -8.01 14.45
N ASP A 66 -4.98 -8.36 15.70
CA ASP A 66 -6.34 -8.59 16.18
C ASP A 66 -7.19 -7.33 16.01
N PRO A 67 -8.32 -7.38 15.27
CA PRO A 67 -9.19 -6.22 15.04
C PRO A 67 -9.88 -5.70 16.31
N LEU A 68 -9.88 -6.46 17.39
CA LEU A 68 -10.41 -6.03 18.69
C LEU A 68 -9.37 -5.28 19.55
N SER A 69 -8.12 -5.24 19.13
CA SER A 69 -7.06 -4.47 19.80
C SER A 69 -7.03 -3.04 19.29
N GLU A 70 -7.05 -2.05 20.19
CA GLU A 70 -6.96 -0.62 19.84
C GLU A 70 -5.61 -0.25 19.18
N GLU A 71 -4.59 -1.08 19.32
CA GLU A 71 -3.29 -0.87 18.68
C GLU A 71 -3.24 -1.33 17.22
N THR A 72 -4.22 -2.08 16.75
CA THR A 72 -4.25 -2.64 15.40
C THR A 72 -4.73 -1.61 14.39
N ASN A 73 -3.98 -1.40 13.32
CA ASN A 73 -4.35 -0.53 12.22
C ASN A 73 -5.04 -1.31 11.09
N MET A 74 -4.74 -2.61 10.94
CA MET A 74 -5.24 -3.45 9.86
C MET A 74 -5.52 -4.85 10.39
N GLY A 75 -6.70 -5.37 10.11
CA GLY A 75 -7.09 -6.74 10.43
C GLY A 75 -6.57 -7.76 9.44
N ALA A 76 -6.91 -9.03 9.68
CA ALA A 76 -6.53 -10.14 8.81
C ALA A 76 -7.35 -10.15 7.51
N LEU A 77 -6.80 -10.76 6.47
CA LEU A 77 -7.54 -11.16 5.27
C LEU A 77 -8.60 -12.21 5.62
N VAL A 78 -9.65 -12.30 4.78
CA VAL A 78 -10.84 -13.13 5.06
C VAL A 78 -10.56 -14.63 5.18
N SER A 79 -9.51 -15.15 4.56
CA SER A 79 -9.20 -16.58 4.57
C SER A 79 -7.73 -16.87 4.25
N GLN A 80 -7.28 -18.07 4.60
CA GLN A 80 -5.97 -18.59 4.24
C GLN A 80 -5.76 -18.63 2.71
N SER A 81 -6.75 -19.07 1.96
CA SER A 81 -6.65 -19.11 0.49
C SER A 81 -6.51 -17.73 -0.13
N HIS A 82 -7.14 -16.72 0.43
CA HIS A 82 -6.98 -15.35 -0.02
C HIS A 82 -5.58 -14.79 0.30
N LEU A 83 -5.07 -15.08 1.49
CA LEU A 83 -3.69 -14.75 1.87
C LEU A 83 -2.68 -15.37 0.90
N GLU A 84 -2.86 -16.63 0.53
CA GLU A 84 -1.99 -17.34 -0.43
C GLU A 84 -2.04 -16.68 -1.81
N THR A 85 -3.23 -16.27 -2.26
CA THR A 85 -3.39 -15.52 -3.52
C THR A 85 -2.62 -14.20 -3.49
N VAL A 86 -2.75 -13.42 -2.43
CA VAL A 86 -2.04 -12.14 -2.30
C VAL A 86 -0.52 -12.36 -2.25
N ALA A 87 -0.05 -13.35 -1.48
CA ALA A 87 1.36 -13.70 -1.38
C ALA A 87 1.93 -14.16 -2.73
N GLU A 88 1.13 -14.90 -3.53
CA GLU A 88 1.54 -15.32 -4.87
C GLU A 88 1.75 -14.12 -5.80
N TYR A 89 0.86 -13.12 -5.79
CA TYR A 89 1.06 -11.91 -6.59
C TYR A 89 2.32 -11.12 -6.20
N VAL A 90 2.69 -11.12 -4.92
CA VAL A 90 3.98 -10.55 -4.49
C VAL A 90 5.15 -11.33 -5.10
N ARG A 91 5.09 -12.68 -5.10
CA ARG A 91 6.13 -13.52 -5.72
C ARG A 91 6.22 -13.30 -7.24
N ILE A 92 5.10 -13.20 -7.91
CA ILE A 92 5.03 -12.89 -9.35
C ILE A 92 5.69 -11.54 -9.64
N GLY A 93 5.34 -10.49 -8.90
CA GLY A 93 5.93 -9.17 -9.07
C GLY A 93 7.46 -9.18 -8.92
N LEU A 94 7.98 -9.88 -7.91
CA LEU A 94 9.42 -10.05 -7.72
C LEU A 94 10.07 -10.82 -8.89
N ALA A 95 9.43 -11.88 -9.38
CA ALA A 95 9.92 -12.68 -10.52
C ALA A 95 9.93 -11.85 -11.81
N GLU A 96 9.01 -10.91 -11.98
CA GLU A 96 8.95 -9.97 -13.10
C GLU A 96 9.91 -8.77 -12.96
N GLY A 97 10.72 -8.72 -11.89
CA GLY A 97 11.77 -7.72 -11.69
C GLY A 97 11.35 -6.50 -10.86
N ALA A 98 10.19 -6.53 -10.22
CA ALA A 98 9.81 -5.48 -9.28
C ALA A 98 10.71 -5.49 -8.04
N LYS A 99 10.94 -4.31 -7.46
CA LYS A 99 11.73 -4.16 -6.24
C LYS A 99 10.82 -4.05 -5.03
N LEU A 100 11.02 -4.93 -4.05
CA LEU A 100 10.31 -4.86 -2.78
C LEU A 100 10.86 -3.70 -1.92
N ALA A 101 10.04 -2.70 -1.69
CA ALA A 101 10.41 -1.55 -0.85
C ALA A 101 10.21 -1.85 0.65
N CYS A 102 9.09 -2.51 0.99
CA CYS A 102 8.78 -2.99 2.35
C CYS A 102 7.63 -4.01 2.30
N GLY A 103 7.34 -4.67 3.41
CA GLY A 103 6.31 -5.71 3.47
C GLY A 103 6.71 -7.01 2.77
N GLY A 104 5.73 -7.73 2.21
CA GLY A 104 5.96 -8.98 1.46
C GLY A 104 6.34 -10.19 2.33
N LYS A 105 5.97 -10.19 3.61
CA LYS A 105 6.27 -11.25 4.59
C LYS A 105 4.99 -11.99 4.94
#